data_97aacca87dce8b508dc0b65d4b837a4c
#
_entry.id   97aacca87dce8b508dc0b65d4b837a4c
#
_cell.length_a   1.000
_cell.length_b   1.000
_cell.length_c   1.000
_cell.angle_alpha   90.00
_cell.angle_beta   90.00
_cell.angle_gamma   90.00
#
_symmetry.space_group_name_H-M   'P 1'
#
loop_
_entity.id
_entity.type
_entity.pdbx_description
1 polymer ?
#
loop_
_entity_poly.entity_id
_entity_poly.type
_entity_poly.pdbx_seq_one_letter_code
_entity_poly.pdbx_strand_id
1 'polypeptide(L)'
;GMTITSQGQDLLENLEAVMGDIMGISDMEDKLRELLEIKDVVIAKRTGDDNLKSVAKAAADYLLKRINEYDIIAIAGGSTMKELAENIDTDQDYEGVKILPTRGSVGAEIELQANSIAATMAKRLGSQVEFLYIPDNLDGSAREALMSVPDIKRTLDDLKKADKIFFSIGRADVMALRRGMSEAEVDLLKEKKAVGEAFGYYFDKDGQIAMKLKTVGIDIDMYKNSKDASLVFTGKDKVDAFLALYKMNKNLNLITDEECAKELISRLSKQ
;
A
#
# COMPACT_ATOMS: atom_id res chain seq x y z
N GLY A 1 -14.86 -48.78 -23.96
CA GLY A 1 -14.32 -47.84 -22.98
C GLY A 1 -14.19 -46.48 -23.63
N MET A 2 -14.57 -45.41 -22.95
CA MET A 2 -14.27 -44.06 -23.42
C MET A 2 -12.77 -43.79 -23.15
N THR A 3 -12.08 -43.35 -24.19
CA THR A 3 -10.71 -42.87 -24.10
C THR A 3 -10.70 -41.33 -24.21
N ILE A 4 -9.88 -40.67 -23.41
CA ILE A 4 -9.73 -39.22 -23.50
C ILE A 4 -9.07 -38.87 -24.86
N THR A 5 -9.49 -37.82 -25.50
CA THR A 5 -8.86 -37.32 -26.74
C THR A 5 -7.55 -36.59 -26.39
N SER A 6 -6.64 -36.41 -27.39
CA SER A 6 -5.39 -35.64 -27.19
C SER A 6 -5.68 -34.23 -26.72
N GLN A 7 -6.68 -33.54 -27.28
CA GLN A 7 -7.12 -32.24 -26.79
C GLN A 7 -7.65 -32.26 -25.35
N GLY A 8 -8.33 -33.34 -24.95
CA GLY A 8 -8.80 -33.54 -23.59
C GLY A 8 -7.64 -33.75 -22.61
N GLN A 9 -6.57 -34.43 -23.06
CA GLN A 9 -5.38 -34.67 -22.27
C GLN A 9 -4.56 -33.39 -22.09
N ASP A 10 -4.37 -32.61 -23.16
CA ASP A 10 -3.72 -31.29 -23.11
C ASP A 10 -4.48 -30.33 -22.18
N LEU A 11 -5.80 -30.34 -22.22
CA LEU A 11 -6.64 -29.53 -21.34
C LEU A 11 -6.51 -29.96 -19.87
N LEU A 12 -6.45 -31.27 -19.61
CA LEU A 12 -6.29 -31.81 -18.26
C LEU A 12 -4.93 -31.41 -17.67
N GLU A 13 -3.84 -31.58 -18.43
CA GLU A 13 -2.49 -31.18 -18.00
C GLU A 13 -2.39 -29.68 -17.72
N ASN A 14 -2.99 -28.85 -18.57
CA ASN A 14 -3.07 -27.40 -18.34
C ASN A 14 -3.86 -27.05 -17.07
N LEU A 15 -4.99 -27.72 -16.81
CA LEU A 15 -5.80 -27.53 -15.62
C LEU A 15 -5.06 -27.96 -14.35
N GLU A 16 -4.37 -29.11 -14.40
CA GLU A 16 -3.56 -29.60 -13.27
C GLU A 16 -2.41 -28.65 -12.93
N ALA A 17 -1.73 -28.10 -13.96
CA ALA A 17 -0.69 -27.09 -13.76
C ALA A 17 -1.25 -25.81 -13.12
N VAL A 18 -2.38 -25.30 -13.63
CA VAL A 18 -3.05 -24.12 -13.06
C VAL A 18 -3.52 -24.35 -11.61
N MET A 19 -4.07 -25.53 -11.33
CA MET A 19 -4.52 -25.91 -9.99
C MET A 19 -3.34 -26.04 -9.03
N GLY A 20 -2.21 -26.64 -9.47
CA GLY A 20 -0.99 -26.72 -8.70
C GLY A 20 -0.41 -25.36 -8.32
N ASP A 21 -0.38 -24.43 -9.26
CA ASP A 21 0.03 -23.05 -9.02
C ASP A 21 -0.89 -22.32 -8.01
N ILE A 22 -2.21 -22.49 -8.14
CA ILE A 22 -3.19 -21.88 -7.23
C ILE A 22 -3.04 -22.45 -5.81
N MET A 23 -2.88 -23.76 -5.67
CA MET A 23 -2.67 -24.40 -4.37
C MET A 23 -1.35 -23.92 -3.75
N GLY A 24 -0.27 -23.83 -4.51
CA GLY A 24 1.01 -23.33 -4.02
C GLY A 24 0.97 -21.87 -3.56
N ILE A 25 0.18 -20.99 -4.21
CA ILE A 25 -0.04 -19.61 -3.76
C ILE A 25 -0.83 -19.60 -2.45
N SER A 26 -1.92 -20.37 -2.37
CA SER A 26 -2.74 -20.45 -1.14
C SER A 26 -1.92 -20.95 0.05
N ASP A 27 -1.07 -21.97 -0.14
CA ASP A 27 -0.18 -22.50 0.91
C ASP A 27 0.84 -21.43 1.38
N MET A 28 1.36 -20.60 0.46
CA MET A 28 2.25 -19.49 0.81
C MET A 28 1.51 -18.38 1.57
N GLU A 29 0.28 -18.06 1.17
CA GLU A 29 -0.57 -17.08 1.88
C GLU A 29 -0.85 -17.52 3.32
N ASP A 30 -1.24 -18.78 3.52
CA ASP A 30 -1.49 -19.36 4.83
C ASP A 30 -0.23 -19.34 5.69
N LYS A 31 0.90 -19.76 5.13
CA LYS A 31 2.18 -19.76 5.81
C LYS A 31 2.65 -18.36 6.20
N LEU A 32 2.46 -17.36 5.34
CA LEU A 32 2.80 -15.98 5.68
C LEU A 32 1.86 -15.39 6.74
N ARG A 33 0.57 -15.71 6.71
CA ARG A 33 -0.37 -15.32 7.77
C ARG A 33 0.05 -15.85 9.12
N GLU A 34 0.47 -17.11 9.18
CA GLU A 34 0.96 -17.74 10.41
C GLU A 34 2.28 -17.10 10.88
N LEU A 35 3.28 -17.00 10.00
CA LEU A 35 4.60 -16.46 10.34
C LEU A 35 4.57 -14.98 10.75
N LEU A 36 3.71 -14.17 10.13
CA LEU A 36 3.57 -12.76 10.42
C LEU A 36 2.51 -12.48 11.50
N GLU A 37 1.64 -13.44 11.82
CA GLU A 37 0.49 -13.24 12.72
C GLU A 37 -0.40 -12.07 12.29
N ILE A 38 -0.58 -11.90 10.97
CA ILE A 38 -1.43 -10.86 10.38
C ILE A 38 -2.73 -11.46 9.83
N LYS A 39 -3.74 -10.59 9.62
CA LYS A 39 -5.09 -11.02 9.30
C LYS A 39 -5.20 -11.58 7.88
N ASP A 40 -4.71 -10.84 6.91
CA ASP A 40 -4.85 -11.19 5.49
C ASP A 40 -3.51 -11.08 4.76
N VAL A 41 -3.25 -12.06 3.91
CA VAL A 41 -2.16 -12.07 2.92
C VAL A 41 -2.77 -12.40 1.57
N VAL A 42 -2.46 -11.61 0.57
CA VAL A 42 -2.83 -11.82 -0.83
C VAL A 42 -1.57 -11.84 -1.67
N ILE A 43 -1.33 -12.94 -2.35
CA ILE A 43 -0.21 -13.08 -3.27
C ILE A 43 -0.76 -12.99 -4.70
N ALA A 44 -0.39 -11.93 -5.39
CA ALA A 44 -0.80 -11.72 -6.76
C ALA A 44 -0.18 -12.78 -7.69
N LYS A 45 -1.03 -13.48 -8.44
CA LYS A 45 -0.57 -14.33 -9.52
C LYS A 45 0.00 -13.45 -10.63
N ARG A 46 1.21 -13.78 -11.09
CA ARG A 46 1.82 -13.03 -12.19
C ARG A 46 1.00 -13.18 -13.46
N THR A 47 0.54 -12.06 -14.00
CA THR A 47 -0.14 -11.98 -15.29
C THR A 47 0.70 -11.10 -16.22
N GLY A 48 1.42 -11.72 -17.17
CA GLY A 48 2.33 -10.99 -18.07
C GLY A 48 3.68 -10.63 -17.42
N ASP A 49 4.35 -9.60 -17.94
CA ASP A 49 5.71 -9.21 -17.54
C ASP A 49 5.74 -8.12 -16.45
N ASP A 50 4.60 -7.55 -16.08
CA ASP A 50 4.49 -6.44 -15.12
C ASP A 50 3.92 -6.91 -13.78
N ASN A 51 4.82 -7.16 -12.83
CA ASN A 51 4.45 -7.53 -11.46
C ASN A 51 3.66 -6.43 -10.75
N LEU A 52 3.94 -5.15 -11.06
CA LEU A 52 3.25 -4.03 -10.41
C LEU A 52 1.77 -4.04 -10.75
N LYS A 53 1.41 -4.23 -12.03
CA LYS A 53 0.01 -4.32 -12.46
C LYS A 53 -0.71 -5.51 -11.86
N SER A 54 -0.05 -6.67 -11.79
CA SER A 54 -0.64 -7.86 -11.20
C SER A 54 -0.96 -7.65 -9.71
N VAL A 55 -0.02 -7.07 -8.95
CA VAL A 55 -0.20 -6.78 -7.52
C VAL A 55 -1.25 -5.67 -7.31
N ALA A 56 -1.24 -4.64 -8.14
CA ALA A 56 -2.22 -3.55 -8.07
C ALA A 56 -3.65 -4.04 -8.36
N LYS A 57 -3.82 -4.92 -9.36
CA LYS A 57 -5.11 -5.55 -9.64
C LYS A 57 -5.58 -6.42 -8.47
N ALA A 58 -4.71 -7.24 -7.91
CA ALA A 58 -5.05 -8.05 -6.73
C ALA A 58 -5.46 -7.18 -5.54
N ALA A 59 -4.82 -6.02 -5.36
CA ALA A 59 -5.18 -5.05 -4.32
C ALA A 59 -6.53 -4.36 -4.59
N ALA A 60 -6.85 -4.05 -5.85
CA ALA A 60 -8.16 -3.54 -6.23
C ALA A 60 -9.27 -4.57 -5.98
N ASP A 61 -9.06 -5.82 -6.39
CA ASP A 61 -9.99 -6.93 -6.15
C ASP A 61 -10.18 -7.20 -4.64
N TYR A 62 -9.11 -7.08 -3.86
CA TYR A 62 -9.13 -7.21 -2.40
C TYR A 62 -9.95 -6.10 -1.75
N LEU A 63 -9.78 -4.85 -2.19
CA LEU A 63 -10.59 -3.72 -1.73
C LEU A 63 -12.07 -3.96 -2.01
N LEU A 64 -12.44 -4.28 -3.27
CA LEU A 64 -13.83 -4.46 -3.69
C LEU A 64 -14.57 -5.54 -2.89
N LYS A 65 -13.86 -6.58 -2.44
CA LYS A 65 -14.45 -7.64 -1.59
C LYS A 65 -14.72 -7.21 -0.15
N ARG A 66 -14.16 -6.07 0.28
CA ARG A 66 -14.15 -5.65 1.69
C ARG A 66 -14.70 -4.25 1.93
N ILE A 67 -15.05 -3.55 0.87
CA ILE A 67 -15.65 -2.23 0.96
C ILE A 67 -17.07 -2.32 1.54
N ASN A 68 -17.37 -1.50 2.53
CA ASN A 68 -18.70 -1.38 3.13
C ASN A 68 -19.31 -0.04 2.72
N GLU A 69 -20.62 0.08 2.89
CA GLU A 69 -21.45 1.17 2.37
C GLU A 69 -21.02 2.58 2.80
N TYR A 70 -20.44 2.71 4.00
CA TYR A 70 -20.06 4.02 4.58
C TYR A 70 -18.60 4.09 5.00
N ASP A 71 -17.75 3.27 4.40
CA ASP A 71 -16.31 3.28 4.71
C ASP A 71 -15.66 4.63 4.40
N ILE A 72 -14.79 5.06 5.28
CA ILE A 72 -13.80 6.11 5.02
C ILE A 72 -12.49 5.42 4.65
N ILE A 73 -12.07 5.57 3.40
CA ILE A 73 -10.88 4.90 2.86
C ILE A 73 -9.79 5.94 2.58
N ALA A 74 -8.66 5.81 3.25
CA ALA A 74 -7.49 6.64 3.00
C ALA A 74 -6.54 5.97 2.02
N ILE A 75 -6.11 6.69 0.98
CA ILE A 75 -5.18 6.16 -0.04
C ILE A 75 -3.92 7.02 -0.13
N ALA A 76 -2.77 6.35 -0.16
CA ALA A 76 -1.48 7.02 -0.30
C ALA A 76 -1.18 7.41 -1.77
N GLY A 77 -0.13 8.19 -1.94
CA GLY A 77 0.45 8.49 -3.24
C GLY A 77 1.39 7.38 -3.74
N GLY A 78 1.89 7.54 -4.96
CA GLY A 78 2.89 6.69 -5.58
C GLY A 78 2.36 5.77 -6.67
N SER A 79 3.28 5.20 -7.45
CA SER A 79 2.95 4.40 -8.64
C SER A 79 2.09 3.17 -8.33
N THR A 80 2.34 2.49 -7.22
CA THR A 80 1.57 1.31 -6.81
C THR A 80 0.11 1.66 -6.51
N MET A 81 -0.13 2.78 -5.82
CA MET A 81 -1.48 3.23 -5.51
C MET A 81 -2.20 3.80 -6.73
N LYS A 82 -1.46 4.44 -7.65
CA LYS A 82 -2.00 4.86 -8.95
C LYS A 82 -2.51 3.65 -9.73
N GLU A 83 -1.67 2.63 -9.91
CA GLU A 83 -2.06 1.39 -10.59
C GLU A 83 -3.25 0.71 -9.89
N LEU A 84 -3.30 0.67 -8.56
CA LEU A 84 -4.45 0.14 -7.83
C LEU A 84 -5.73 0.89 -8.21
N ALA A 85 -5.72 2.22 -8.13
CA ALA A 85 -6.90 3.05 -8.42
C ALA A 85 -7.36 2.90 -9.89
N GLU A 86 -6.43 2.78 -10.84
CA GLU A 86 -6.70 2.58 -12.26
C GLU A 86 -7.22 1.17 -12.59
N ASN A 87 -6.91 0.17 -11.76
CA ASN A 87 -7.37 -1.22 -11.92
C ASN A 87 -8.66 -1.55 -11.16
N ILE A 88 -9.30 -0.59 -10.51
CA ILE A 88 -10.64 -0.77 -9.96
C ILE A 88 -11.62 -0.96 -11.12
N ASP A 89 -12.30 -2.11 -11.13
CA ASP A 89 -13.26 -2.51 -12.15
C ASP A 89 -14.53 -3.02 -11.47
N THR A 90 -15.57 -2.20 -11.47
CA THR A 90 -16.85 -2.49 -10.84
C THR A 90 -17.97 -1.73 -11.54
N ASP A 91 -19.13 -2.37 -11.67
CA ASP A 91 -20.37 -1.75 -12.14
C ASP A 91 -21.22 -1.19 -10.98
N GLN A 92 -20.78 -1.37 -9.74
CA GLN A 92 -21.47 -0.90 -8.55
C GLN A 92 -20.98 0.50 -8.15
N ASP A 93 -21.91 1.41 -7.86
CA ASP A 93 -21.63 2.70 -7.24
C ASP A 93 -21.63 2.61 -5.71
N TYR A 94 -20.63 3.21 -5.09
CA TYR A 94 -20.43 3.26 -3.64
C TYR A 94 -20.63 4.68 -3.10
N GLU A 95 -21.82 5.25 -3.33
CA GLU A 95 -22.14 6.67 -3.05
C GLU A 95 -21.91 7.08 -1.59
N GLY A 96 -22.06 6.13 -0.63
CA GLY A 96 -21.84 6.37 0.80
C GLY A 96 -20.38 6.35 1.23
N VAL A 97 -19.48 5.78 0.39
CA VAL A 97 -18.06 5.68 0.66
C VAL A 97 -17.34 7.00 0.43
N LYS A 98 -16.39 7.31 1.30
CA LYS A 98 -15.57 8.51 1.20
C LYS A 98 -14.10 8.14 1.00
N ILE A 99 -13.47 8.67 -0.04
CA ILE A 99 -12.06 8.49 -0.32
C ILE A 99 -11.28 9.73 0.11
N LEU A 100 -10.21 9.51 0.88
CA LEU A 100 -9.33 10.57 1.39
C LEU A 100 -7.87 10.32 0.97
N PRO A 101 -7.11 11.36 0.62
CA PRO A 101 -5.66 11.26 0.45
C PRO A 101 -4.99 11.13 1.82
N THR A 102 -4.01 10.23 1.96
CA THR A 102 -3.27 10.08 3.24
C THR A 102 -2.39 11.27 3.59
N ARG A 103 -2.12 12.16 2.65
CA ARG A 103 -1.29 13.36 2.85
C ARG A 103 -1.61 14.45 1.83
N GLY A 104 -1.18 15.66 2.15
CA GLY A 104 -1.25 16.80 1.25
C GLY A 104 -0.38 16.66 -0.01
N SER A 105 -0.29 17.73 -0.79
CA SER A 105 0.44 17.73 -2.08
C SER A 105 1.94 17.65 -1.87
N VAL A 106 2.60 16.75 -2.63
CA VAL A 106 4.06 16.50 -2.57
C VAL A 106 4.61 16.27 -3.97
N GLY A 107 5.66 17.00 -4.30
CA GLY A 107 6.44 16.75 -5.52
C GLY A 107 5.79 17.25 -6.79
N ALA A 108 6.46 16.97 -7.92
CA ALA A 108 6.14 17.50 -9.25
C ALA A 108 5.21 16.58 -10.07
N GLU A 109 5.19 15.28 -9.81
CA GLU A 109 4.42 14.31 -10.57
C GLU A 109 2.96 14.26 -10.08
N ILE A 110 2.10 15.03 -10.73
CA ILE A 110 0.69 15.23 -10.30
C ILE A 110 -0.07 13.90 -10.20
N GLU A 111 0.13 13.01 -11.16
CA GLU A 111 -0.56 11.71 -11.20
C GLU A 111 -0.17 10.75 -10.07
N LEU A 112 0.97 10.96 -9.43
CA LEU A 112 1.43 10.17 -8.27
C LEU A 112 1.05 10.79 -6.93
N GLN A 113 0.41 11.95 -6.91
CA GLN A 113 -0.04 12.59 -5.69
C GLN A 113 -1.27 11.88 -5.11
N ALA A 114 -1.33 11.78 -3.77
CA ALA A 114 -2.44 11.14 -3.08
C ALA A 114 -3.81 11.75 -3.43
N ASN A 115 -3.89 13.07 -3.62
CA ASN A 115 -5.10 13.75 -4.06
C ASN A 115 -5.58 13.27 -5.44
N SER A 116 -4.68 13.14 -6.42
CA SER A 116 -5.01 12.69 -7.78
C SER A 116 -5.45 11.23 -7.81
N ILE A 117 -4.79 10.40 -7.00
CA ILE A 117 -5.11 8.99 -6.85
C ILE A 117 -6.46 8.81 -6.15
N ALA A 118 -6.72 9.58 -5.09
CA ALA A 118 -8.02 9.59 -4.40
C ALA A 118 -9.17 9.98 -5.36
N ALA A 119 -8.95 10.99 -6.21
CA ALA A 119 -9.93 11.39 -7.22
C ALA A 119 -10.19 10.27 -8.25
N THR A 120 -9.13 9.61 -8.74
CA THR A 120 -9.24 8.48 -9.68
C THR A 120 -10.00 7.32 -9.06
N MET A 121 -9.64 6.96 -7.82
CA MET A 121 -10.29 5.90 -7.07
C MET A 121 -11.78 6.18 -6.83
N ALA A 122 -12.11 7.39 -6.38
CA ALA A 122 -13.49 7.79 -6.15
C ALA A 122 -14.33 7.76 -7.43
N LYS A 123 -13.76 8.24 -8.54
CA LYS A 123 -14.42 8.18 -9.86
C LYS A 123 -14.72 6.74 -10.30
N ARG A 124 -13.79 5.82 -10.06
CA ARG A 124 -13.96 4.39 -10.42
C ARG A 124 -14.99 3.68 -9.54
N LEU A 125 -15.11 4.11 -8.28
CA LEU A 125 -16.05 3.55 -7.32
C LEU A 125 -17.42 4.23 -7.33
N GLY A 126 -17.63 5.31 -8.08
CA GLY A 126 -18.86 6.12 -7.95
C GLY A 126 -19.04 6.64 -6.52
N SER A 127 -17.94 7.03 -5.84
CA SER A 127 -17.93 7.41 -4.43
C SER A 127 -17.59 8.88 -4.21
N GLN A 128 -17.70 9.34 -2.96
CA GLN A 128 -17.31 10.70 -2.57
C GLN A 128 -15.78 10.80 -2.43
N VAL A 129 -15.24 12.02 -2.64
CA VAL A 129 -13.83 12.33 -2.40
C VAL A 129 -13.71 13.66 -1.67
N GLU A 130 -12.83 13.72 -0.69
CA GLU A 130 -12.34 14.98 -0.11
C GLU A 130 -10.84 15.12 -0.40
N PHE A 131 -10.39 16.37 -0.51
CA PHE A 131 -9.00 16.66 -0.85
C PHE A 131 -8.27 17.32 0.31
N LEU A 132 -6.98 17.09 0.39
CA LEU A 132 -6.11 17.73 1.37
C LEU A 132 -5.14 18.68 0.64
N TYR A 133 -5.61 19.90 0.39
CA TYR A 133 -4.84 20.95 -0.30
C TYR A 133 -3.94 21.71 0.67
N ILE A 134 -2.94 21.02 1.17
CA ILE A 134 -1.92 21.59 2.04
C ILE A 134 -0.54 21.15 1.53
N PRO A 135 0.37 22.07 1.20
CA PRO A 135 1.72 21.71 0.78
C PRO A 135 2.52 21.16 1.97
N ASP A 136 3.49 20.30 1.64
CA ASP A 136 4.51 19.88 2.61
C ASP A 136 5.50 21.03 2.91
N ASN A 137 6.31 20.86 3.94
CA ASN A 137 7.39 21.78 4.34
C ASN A 137 6.93 23.20 4.72
N LEU A 138 5.70 23.35 5.17
CA LEU A 138 5.22 24.63 5.68
C LEU A 138 5.87 24.98 7.02
N ASP A 139 6.16 26.26 7.21
CA ASP A 139 6.57 26.83 8.50
C ASP A 139 5.45 26.82 9.52
N GLY A 140 5.79 26.87 10.81
CA GLY A 140 4.86 26.70 11.91
C GLY A 140 3.59 27.55 11.80
N SER A 141 3.73 28.86 11.59
CA SER A 141 2.59 29.80 11.49
C SER A 141 1.73 29.60 10.24
N ALA A 142 2.35 29.35 9.09
CA ALA A 142 1.63 29.05 7.85
C ALA A 142 0.88 27.72 7.95
N ARG A 143 1.50 26.71 8.57
CA ARG A 143 0.89 25.42 8.84
C ARG A 143 -0.34 25.55 9.74
N GLU A 144 -0.22 26.27 10.86
CA GLU A 144 -1.34 26.50 11.80
C GLU A 144 -2.50 27.21 11.13
N ALA A 145 -2.21 28.25 10.34
CA ALA A 145 -3.24 28.99 9.60
C ALA A 145 -3.99 28.09 8.62
N LEU A 146 -3.29 27.28 7.82
CA LEU A 146 -3.93 26.35 6.88
C LEU A 146 -4.68 25.22 7.60
N MET A 147 -4.16 24.68 8.69
CA MET A 147 -4.86 23.65 9.46
C MET A 147 -6.13 24.18 10.15
N SER A 148 -6.28 25.50 10.31
CA SER A 148 -7.52 26.13 10.82
C SER A 148 -8.61 26.31 9.76
N VAL A 149 -8.28 26.16 8.45
CA VAL A 149 -9.26 26.22 7.37
C VAL A 149 -10.28 25.08 7.54
N PRO A 150 -11.61 25.38 7.55
CA PRO A 150 -12.64 24.40 7.89
C PRO A 150 -12.57 23.11 7.05
N ASP A 151 -12.35 23.23 5.75
CA ASP A 151 -12.28 22.06 4.85
C ASP A 151 -11.06 21.19 5.13
N ILE A 152 -9.89 21.81 5.35
CA ILE A 152 -8.66 21.07 5.70
C ILE A 152 -8.84 20.36 7.04
N LYS A 153 -9.39 21.07 8.03
CA LYS A 153 -9.65 20.51 9.35
C LYS A 153 -10.61 19.32 9.28
N ARG A 154 -11.69 19.43 8.50
CA ARG A 154 -12.67 18.35 8.31
C ARG A 154 -11.98 17.11 7.72
N THR A 155 -11.23 17.25 6.62
CA THR A 155 -10.52 16.15 5.99
C THR A 155 -9.51 15.50 6.95
N LEU A 156 -8.79 16.29 7.76
CA LEU A 156 -7.85 15.76 8.77
C LEU A 156 -8.58 15.02 9.90
N ASP A 157 -9.76 15.50 10.31
CA ASP A 157 -10.57 14.84 11.34
C ASP A 157 -11.22 13.56 10.81
N ASP A 158 -11.56 13.50 9.53
CA ASP A 158 -12.05 12.28 8.89
C ASP A 158 -10.93 11.27 8.63
N LEU A 159 -9.72 11.71 8.30
CA LEU A 159 -8.55 10.81 8.22
C LEU A 159 -8.28 10.05 9.53
N LYS A 160 -8.53 10.67 10.69
CA LYS A 160 -8.40 10.01 11.99
C LYS A 160 -9.42 8.89 12.21
N LYS A 161 -10.51 8.91 11.44
CA LYS A 161 -11.60 7.93 11.49
C LYS A 161 -11.53 6.93 10.34
N ALA A 162 -10.47 6.97 9.53
CA ALA A 162 -10.36 6.09 8.37
C ALA A 162 -10.55 4.62 8.78
N ASP A 163 -11.51 3.96 8.16
CA ASP A 163 -11.81 2.54 8.38
C ASP A 163 -10.75 1.65 7.70
N LYS A 164 -10.23 2.12 6.57
CA LYS A 164 -9.22 1.41 5.78
C LYS A 164 -8.15 2.37 5.29
N ILE A 165 -6.90 1.92 5.32
CA ILE A 165 -5.76 2.67 4.80
C ILE A 165 -5.07 1.82 3.73
N PHE A 166 -5.01 2.29 2.49
CA PHE A 166 -4.24 1.65 1.42
C PHE A 166 -2.98 2.45 1.14
N PHE A 167 -1.84 1.79 1.20
CA PHE A 167 -0.55 2.44 1.04
C PHE A 167 0.52 1.49 0.51
N SER A 168 1.64 2.06 0.10
CA SER A 168 2.84 1.31 -0.30
C SER A 168 4.03 1.74 0.53
N ILE A 169 5.12 1.03 0.38
CA ILE A 169 6.37 1.29 1.08
C ILE A 169 7.48 1.55 0.07
N GLY A 170 8.39 2.46 0.41
CA GLY A 170 9.59 2.76 -0.36
C GLY A 170 10.86 2.35 0.39
N ARG A 171 11.93 2.04 -0.35
CA ARG A 171 13.28 1.96 0.21
C ARG A 171 13.75 3.36 0.60
N ALA A 172 14.44 3.46 1.72
CA ALA A 172 14.90 4.75 2.25
C ALA A 172 15.80 5.51 1.27
N ASP A 173 16.77 4.83 0.67
CA ASP A 173 17.73 5.41 -0.30
C ASP A 173 17.02 5.91 -1.58
N VAL A 174 16.11 5.12 -2.13
CA VAL A 174 15.35 5.48 -3.34
C VAL A 174 14.42 6.66 -3.06
N MET A 175 13.75 6.67 -1.91
CA MET A 175 12.82 7.75 -1.55
C MET A 175 13.56 9.06 -1.23
N ALA A 176 14.74 8.99 -0.62
CA ALA A 176 15.58 10.15 -0.39
C ALA A 176 15.99 10.81 -1.70
N LEU A 177 16.42 10.01 -2.70
CA LEU A 177 16.77 10.49 -4.02
C LEU A 177 15.58 11.13 -4.76
N ARG A 178 14.42 10.46 -4.77
CA ARG A 178 13.19 10.96 -5.42
C ARG A 178 12.70 12.28 -4.82
N ARG A 179 12.97 12.52 -3.55
CA ARG A 179 12.59 13.75 -2.85
C ARG A 179 13.64 14.86 -2.97
N GLY A 180 14.75 14.59 -3.65
CA GLY A 180 15.84 15.57 -3.78
C GLY A 180 16.43 16.00 -2.44
N MET A 181 16.57 15.06 -1.49
CA MET A 181 17.15 15.33 -0.18
C MET A 181 18.59 15.81 -0.30
N SER A 182 18.99 16.69 0.60
CA SER A 182 20.36 17.16 0.71
C SER A 182 21.33 16.04 1.10
N GLU A 183 22.62 16.20 0.77
CA GLU A 183 23.67 15.24 1.16
C GLU A 183 23.67 14.98 2.67
N ALA A 184 23.49 16.03 3.48
CA ALA A 184 23.45 15.91 4.93
C ALA A 184 22.26 15.05 5.44
N GLU A 185 21.09 15.17 4.80
CA GLU A 185 19.93 14.34 5.12
C GLU A 185 20.15 12.89 4.70
N VAL A 186 20.72 12.67 3.51
CA VAL A 186 21.06 11.32 3.01
C VAL A 186 22.09 10.66 3.94
N ASP A 187 23.11 11.38 4.37
CA ASP A 187 24.15 10.84 5.29
C ASP A 187 23.56 10.52 6.67
N LEU A 188 22.65 11.34 7.17
CA LEU A 188 21.91 11.04 8.40
C LEU A 188 21.09 9.76 8.27
N LEU A 189 20.41 9.53 7.14
CA LEU A 189 19.68 8.28 6.89
C LEU A 189 20.60 7.06 6.84
N LYS A 190 21.80 7.18 6.26
CA LYS A 190 22.81 6.12 6.23
C LYS A 190 23.34 5.83 7.65
N GLU A 191 23.70 6.88 8.40
CA GLU A 191 24.17 6.76 9.79
C GLU A 191 23.15 6.01 10.65
N LYS A 192 21.87 6.40 10.54
CA LYS A 192 20.76 5.75 11.24
C LYS A 192 20.31 4.44 10.60
N LYS A 193 20.99 3.97 9.56
CA LYS A 193 20.68 2.70 8.86
C LYS A 193 19.22 2.58 8.44
N ALA A 194 18.65 3.66 7.93
CA ALA A 194 17.26 3.68 7.46
C ALA A 194 17.09 2.71 6.30
N VAL A 195 16.09 1.83 6.38
CA VAL A 195 15.78 0.80 5.37
C VAL A 195 14.53 1.14 4.57
N GLY A 196 13.58 1.88 5.15
CA GLY A 196 12.29 2.15 4.52
C GLY A 196 11.73 3.53 4.82
N GLU A 197 10.72 3.89 4.01
CA GLU A 197 9.92 5.09 4.18
C GLU A 197 8.44 4.79 3.96
N ALA A 198 7.59 5.27 4.86
CA ALA A 198 6.15 5.34 4.69
C ALA A 198 5.59 6.57 5.44
N PHE A 199 4.53 7.20 4.89
CA PHE A 199 3.84 8.35 5.49
C PHE A 199 4.74 9.54 5.85
N GLY A 200 5.91 9.68 5.20
CA GLY A 200 6.89 10.71 5.51
C GLY A 200 7.82 10.38 6.69
N TYR A 201 7.84 9.14 7.15
CA TYR A 201 8.75 8.65 8.18
C TYR A 201 9.76 7.68 7.57
N TYR A 202 11.04 7.95 7.78
CA TYR A 202 12.13 7.02 7.52
C TYR A 202 12.41 6.22 8.78
N PHE A 203 12.63 4.93 8.63
CA PHE A 203 12.83 4.03 9.77
C PHE A 203 13.91 2.98 9.47
N ASP A 204 14.57 2.54 10.52
CA ASP A 204 15.58 1.49 10.47
C ASP A 204 14.93 0.08 10.46
N LYS A 205 15.78 -0.97 10.39
CA LYS A 205 15.34 -2.38 10.36
C LYS A 205 14.54 -2.82 11.61
N ASP A 206 14.67 -2.09 12.72
CA ASP A 206 13.98 -2.39 13.97
C ASP A 206 12.69 -1.56 14.14
N GLY A 207 12.34 -0.75 13.12
CA GLY A 207 11.17 0.10 13.12
C GLY A 207 11.34 1.40 13.91
N GLN A 208 12.59 1.75 14.29
CA GLN A 208 12.86 3.01 14.96
C GLN A 208 12.88 4.16 13.94
N ILE A 209 12.28 5.28 14.29
CA ILE A 209 12.22 6.43 13.40
C ILE A 209 13.58 7.08 13.25
N ALA A 210 14.16 6.98 12.07
CA ALA A 210 15.42 7.61 11.70
C ALA A 210 15.24 9.10 11.38
N MET A 211 14.18 9.45 10.65
CA MET A 211 13.84 10.82 10.27
C MET A 211 12.34 10.97 10.04
N LYS A 212 11.80 12.14 10.38
CA LYS A 212 10.42 12.54 10.08
C LYS A 212 10.43 13.74 9.17
N LEU A 213 9.69 13.68 8.07
CA LEU A 213 9.43 14.81 7.20
C LEU A 213 8.31 15.70 7.77
N LYS A 214 8.33 16.98 7.42
CA LYS A 214 7.24 17.91 7.73
C LYS A 214 6.07 17.69 6.77
N THR A 215 5.28 16.66 7.02
CA THR A 215 4.09 16.32 6.23
C THR A 215 2.81 16.60 7.01
N VAL A 216 1.70 16.77 6.29
CA VAL A 216 0.35 16.88 6.89
C VAL A 216 -0.51 15.75 6.33
N GLY A 217 -1.13 14.99 7.21
CA GLY A 217 -1.96 13.83 6.87
C GLY A 217 -1.82 12.73 7.90
N ILE A 218 -1.86 11.47 7.46
CA ILE A 218 -1.65 10.31 8.33
C ILE A 218 -0.23 10.33 8.90
N ASP A 219 -0.14 10.21 10.19
CA ASP A 219 1.12 10.07 10.90
C ASP A 219 1.37 8.62 11.36
N ILE A 220 2.55 8.38 11.93
CA ILE A 220 2.95 7.03 12.34
C ILE A 220 2.09 6.49 13.49
N ASP A 221 1.53 7.36 14.33
CA ASP A 221 0.69 6.93 15.44
C ASP A 221 -0.72 6.55 14.95
N MET A 222 -1.25 7.27 13.96
CA MET A 222 -2.47 6.86 13.26
C MET A 222 -2.29 5.49 12.57
N TYR A 223 -1.15 5.28 11.90
CA TYR A 223 -0.83 3.97 11.32
C TYR A 223 -0.74 2.87 12.39
N LYS A 224 0.00 3.09 13.48
CA LYS A 224 0.17 2.11 14.57
C LYS A 224 -1.17 1.71 15.22
N ASN A 225 -2.12 2.64 15.26
CA ASN A 225 -3.45 2.42 15.85
C ASN A 225 -4.51 2.02 14.81
N SER A 226 -4.17 1.95 13.54
CA SER A 226 -5.10 1.52 12.49
C SER A 226 -5.47 0.05 12.67
N LYS A 227 -6.77 -0.23 12.48
CA LYS A 227 -7.33 -1.60 12.58
C LYS A 227 -7.38 -2.33 11.25
N ASP A 228 -7.22 -1.61 10.14
CA ASP A 228 -7.27 -2.15 8.78
C ASP A 228 -6.35 -1.32 7.87
N ALA A 229 -5.08 -1.68 7.86
CA ALA A 229 -4.07 -1.07 7.01
C ALA A 229 -3.61 -2.09 5.96
N SER A 230 -3.77 -1.78 4.69
CA SER A 230 -3.41 -2.64 3.56
C SER A 230 -2.15 -2.11 2.89
N LEU A 231 -1.05 -2.81 3.10
CA LEU A 231 0.24 -2.53 2.47
C LEU A 231 0.35 -3.30 1.15
N VAL A 232 0.57 -2.57 0.07
CA VAL A 232 0.68 -3.11 -1.28
C VAL A 232 2.06 -2.81 -1.82
N PHE A 233 2.86 -3.83 -2.11
CA PHE A 233 4.18 -3.63 -2.69
C PHE A 233 4.65 -4.80 -3.55
N THR A 234 5.58 -4.53 -4.45
CA THR A 234 6.34 -5.49 -5.26
C THR A 234 7.81 -5.14 -5.23
N GLY A 235 8.67 -6.14 -5.43
CA GLY A 235 10.13 -5.99 -5.43
C GLY A 235 10.78 -6.48 -4.14
N LYS A 236 11.61 -7.53 -4.26
CA LYS A 236 12.34 -8.16 -3.12
C LYS A 236 13.22 -7.18 -2.34
N ASP A 237 13.68 -6.13 -2.99
CA ASP A 237 14.48 -5.06 -2.40
C ASP A 237 13.73 -4.22 -1.36
N LYS A 238 12.40 -4.34 -1.28
CA LYS A 238 11.57 -3.68 -0.27
C LYS A 238 11.25 -4.55 0.94
N VAL A 239 11.66 -5.80 0.95
CA VAL A 239 11.35 -6.75 2.03
C VAL A 239 11.90 -6.27 3.38
N ASP A 240 13.09 -5.67 3.43
CA ASP A 240 13.63 -5.09 4.67
C ASP A 240 12.76 -3.95 5.20
N ALA A 241 12.29 -3.08 4.30
CA ALA A 241 11.40 -1.99 4.65
C ALA A 241 10.05 -2.52 5.17
N PHE A 242 9.49 -3.58 4.54
CA PHE A 242 8.28 -4.24 5.00
C PHE A 242 8.46 -4.83 6.41
N LEU A 243 9.50 -5.62 6.65
CA LEU A 243 9.75 -6.26 7.94
C LEU A 243 9.95 -5.25 9.07
N ALA A 244 10.52 -4.09 8.77
CA ALA A 244 10.65 -2.99 9.73
C ALA A 244 9.29 -2.35 10.06
N LEU A 245 8.48 -2.03 9.04
CA LEU A 245 7.17 -1.40 9.22
C LEU A 245 6.15 -2.34 9.88
N TYR A 246 6.17 -3.61 9.52
CA TYR A 246 5.31 -4.66 10.08
C TYR A 246 5.44 -4.76 11.62
N LYS A 247 6.63 -4.53 12.17
CA LYS A 247 6.85 -4.53 13.63
C LYS A 247 6.05 -3.45 14.36
N MET A 248 5.64 -2.39 13.66
CA MET A 248 4.93 -1.26 14.24
C MET A 248 3.41 -1.49 14.37
N ASN A 249 2.82 -2.29 13.47
CA ASN A 249 1.39 -2.59 13.48
C ASN A 249 1.12 -3.98 12.88
N LYS A 250 0.59 -4.89 13.69
CA LYS A 250 0.19 -6.24 13.26
C LYS A 250 -1.23 -6.32 12.70
N ASN A 251 -2.03 -5.26 12.78
CA ASN A 251 -3.32 -5.15 12.08
C ASN A 251 -3.12 -4.76 10.61
N LEU A 252 -2.10 -5.31 9.99
CA LEU A 252 -1.67 -5.07 8.63
C LEU A 252 -2.17 -6.20 7.73
N ASN A 253 -2.70 -5.84 6.56
CA ASN A 253 -2.93 -6.78 5.47
C ASN A 253 -1.80 -6.63 4.46
N LEU A 254 -1.30 -7.73 3.94
CA LEU A 254 -0.22 -7.76 2.96
C LEU A 254 -0.75 -8.15 1.58
N ILE A 255 -0.51 -7.31 0.58
CA ILE A 255 -0.74 -7.63 -0.81
C ILE A 255 0.60 -7.50 -1.56
N THR A 256 1.09 -8.59 -2.13
CA THR A 256 2.42 -8.62 -2.74
C THR A 256 2.52 -9.65 -3.86
N ASP A 257 3.70 -9.77 -4.50
CA ASP A 257 3.99 -10.78 -5.50
C ASP A 257 4.60 -12.05 -4.90
N GLU A 258 4.65 -13.10 -5.72
CA GLU A 258 5.17 -14.41 -5.32
C GLU A 258 6.67 -14.38 -4.96
N GLU A 259 7.47 -13.54 -5.62
CA GLU A 259 8.90 -13.43 -5.33
C GLU A 259 9.15 -12.79 -3.96
N CYS A 260 8.38 -11.76 -3.62
CA CYS A 260 8.40 -11.16 -2.28
C CYS A 260 7.92 -12.15 -1.22
N ALA A 261 6.87 -12.91 -1.51
CA ALA A 261 6.34 -13.92 -0.59
C ALA A 261 7.38 -15.01 -0.27
N LYS A 262 8.04 -15.55 -1.29
CA LYS A 262 9.13 -16.53 -1.13
C LYS A 262 10.29 -15.99 -0.29
N GLU A 263 10.70 -14.75 -0.56
CA GLU A 263 11.77 -14.09 0.21
C GLU A 263 11.37 -13.89 1.68
N LEU A 264 10.14 -13.44 1.94
CA LEU A 264 9.60 -13.28 3.29
C LEU A 264 9.57 -14.62 4.04
N ILE A 265 9.04 -15.68 3.43
CA ILE A 265 9.01 -17.02 4.02
C ILE A 265 10.43 -17.49 4.35
N SER A 266 11.38 -17.33 3.41
CA SER A 266 12.77 -17.74 3.62
C SER A 266 13.44 -17.02 4.79
N ARG A 267 13.14 -15.74 5.01
CA ARG A 267 13.72 -14.95 6.10
C ARG A 267 13.07 -15.25 7.45
N LEU A 268 11.75 -15.36 7.48
CA LEU A 268 10.99 -15.58 8.72
C LEU A 268 11.15 -17.03 9.24
N SER A 269 11.31 -18.01 8.36
CA SER A 269 11.54 -19.42 8.77
C SER A 269 12.93 -19.69 9.34
N LYS A 270 13.86 -18.70 9.28
CA LYS A 270 15.23 -18.82 9.82
C LYS A 270 15.38 -18.14 11.20
N GLN A 271 14.36 -17.48 11.67
CA GLN A 271 14.29 -16.87 13.00
C GLN A 271 13.66 -17.84 14.01
#